data_9bc3003660653986388ffdec54f975ce
#
_entry.id   9bc3003660653986388ffdec54f975ce
#
_cell.length_a   1.000
_cell.length_b   1.000
_cell.length_c   1.000
_cell.angle_alpha   90.00
_cell.angle_beta   90.00
_cell.angle_gamma   90.00
#
_symmetry.space_group_name_H-M   'P 1'
#
loop_
_entity.id
_entity.type
_entity.pdbx_description
1 polymer ?
#
loop_
_entity_poly.entity_id
_entity_poly.type
_entity_poly.pdbx_seq_one_letter_code
_entity_poly.pdbx_strand_id
1 'polypeptide(L)'
;LADEYINAEQRFGYWKDAAIRLEGAAVWNFTVMFLNVWNAFRPQETDYTAFAPTRLPAVQDGVVQPYADSPLDEEPLAETVYLDILSQAQRYVYIYTPYLAVGEEMLDALKSAAKRGVDVRLILPGIPDKKLVFRLSRSYYLPLLRAGVRIYEFTPGFLHAKCYVSDDRVAA
;
A
#
# COMPACT_ATOMS: atom_id res chain seq x y z
N LEU A 1 -0.95 17.32 -1.29
CA LEU A 1 0.09 16.83 -2.21
C LEU A 1 1.22 17.84 -2.22
N ALA A 2 2.46 17.38 -2.13
CA ALA A 2 3.64 18.20 -2.28
C ALA A 2 4.12 18.19 -3.74
N ASP A 3 4.92 19.17 -4.13
CA ASP A 3 5.38 19.36 -5.51
C ASP A 3 6.29 18.22 -5.99
N GLU A 4 6.97 17.55 -5.07
CA GLU A 4 7.77 16.37 -5.37
C GLU A 4 6.92 15.20 -5.90
N TYR A 5 5.69 14.99 -5.38
CA TYR A 5 4.84 13.86 -5.79
C TYR A 5 4.36 13.95 -7.24
N ILE A 6 4.31 15.16 -7.79
CA ILE A 6 3.95 15.42 -9.20
C ILE A 6 5.18 15.77 -10.05
N ASN A 7 6.38 15.66 -9.49
CA ASN A 7 7.65 16.00 -10.14
C ASN A 7 7.77 17.47 -10.59
N ALA A 8 7.03 18.40 -9.96
CA ALA A 8 7.24 19.83 -10.12
C ALA A 8 8.57 20.27 -9.48
N GLU A 9 8.96 19.62 -8.38
CA GLU A 9 10.29 19.68 -7.79
C GLU A 9 10.98 18.31 -7.83
N GLN A 10 12.25 18.27 -8.23
CA GLN A 10 13.04 17.03 -8.32
C GLN A 10 13.97 16.88 -7.11
N ARG A 11 13.40 16.58 -5.96
CA ARG A 11 14.18 16.21 -4.78
C ARG A 11 14.35 14.70 -4.76
N PHE A 12 15.56 14.20 -4.70
CA PHE A 12 15.90 12.77 -4.81
C PHE A 12 15.64 12.15 -6.19
N GLY A 13 15.70 12.95 -7.27
CA GLY A 13 15.43 12.52 -8.63
C GLY A 13 13.93 12.44 -8.94
N TYR A 14 13.58 11.60 -9.93
CA TYR A 14 12.17 11.41 -10.32
C TYR A 14 11.39 10.66 -9.25
N TRP A 15 10.28 11.23 -8.79
CA TRP A 15 9.38 10.57 -7.85
C TRP A 15 8.39 9.66 -8.58
N LYS A 16 8.44 8.38 -8.23
CA LYS A 16 7.46 7.40 -8.69
C LYS A 16 6.42 7.21 -7.60
N ASP A 17 5.25 7.81 -7.80
CA ASP A 17 4.08 7.61 -6.96
C ASP A 17 2.94 6.96 -7.74
N ALA A 18 1.90 6.54 -7.06
CA ALA A 18 0.69 5.99 -7.62
C ALA A 18 -0.54 6.60 -6.94
N ALA A 19 -1.59 6.77 -7.72
CA ALA A 19 -2.88 7.22 -7.22
C ALA A 19 -3.99 6.49 -7.98
N ILE A 20 -5.15 6.36 -7.33
CA ILE A 20 -6.35 5.84 -7.96
C ILE A 20 -7.46 6.89 -7.87
N ARG A 21 -8.33 6.90 -8.86
CA ARG A 21 -9.60 7.62 -8.84
C ARG A 21 -10.71 6.61 -8.70
N LEU A 22 -11.56 6.77 -7.69
CA LEU A 22 -12.72 5.92 -7.45
C LEU A 22 -14.00 6.69 -7.70
N GLU A 23 -14.95 6.04 -8.35
CA GLU A 23 -16.30 6.52 -8.55
C GLU A 23 -17.27 5.37 -8.22
N GLY A 24 -18.33 5.64 -7.48
CA GLY A 24 -19.31 4.62 -7.14
C GLY A 24 -19.59 4.49 -5.65
N ALA A 25 -20.24 3.38 -5.28
CA ALA A 25 -20.73 3.18 -3.91
C ALA A 25 -19.63 3.17 -2.85
N ALA A 26 -18.44 2.65 -3.17
CA ALA A 26 -17.31 2.59 -2.25
C ALA A 26 -16.81 3.98 -1.79
N VAL A 27 -17.07 5.04 -2.56
CA VAL A 27 -16.73 6.42 -2.19
C VAL A 27 -17.38 6.83 -0.87
N TRP A 28 -18.56 6.32 -0.58
CA TRP A 28 -19.24 6.58 0.68
C TRP A 28 -18.43 6.13 1.89
N ASN A 29 -17.85 4.95 1.84
CA ASN A 29 -17.03 4.44 2.94
C ASN A 29 -15.79 5.31 3.17
N PHE A 30 -15.11 5.75 2.10
CA PHE A 30 -14.00 6.71 2.24
C PHE A 30 -14.45 8.05 2.83
N THR A 31 -15.64 8.52 2.46
CA THR A 31 -16.22 9.75 3.04
C THR A 31 -16.43 9.60 4.53
N VAL A 32 -17.05 8.48 4.96
CA VAL A 32 -17.26 8.19 6.39
C VAL A 32 -15.94 8.09 7.14
N MET A 33 -14.95 7.38 6.58
CA MET A 33 -13.61 7.27 7.18
C MET A 33 -12.96 8.65 7.37
N PHE A 34 -13.03 9.51 6.33
CA PHE A 34 -12.51 10.88 6.43
C PHE A 34 -13.23 11.70 7.51
N LEU A 35 -14.57 11.65 7.53
CA LEU A 35 -15.37 12.41 8.49
C LEU A 35 -15.15 11.93 9.94
N ASN A 36 -14.91 10.64 10.14
CA ASN A 36 -14.56 10.10 11.46
C ASN A 36 -13.23 10.70 11.97
N VAL A 37 -12.21 10.72 11.11
CA VAL A 37 -10.91 11.34 11.45
C VAL A 37 -11.06 12.85 11.64
N TRP A 38 -11.83 13.52 10.80
CA TRP A 38 -12.11 14.95 10.91
C TRP A 38 -12.76 15.28 12.26
N ASN A 39 -13.79 14.53 12.64
CA ASN A 39 -14.53 14.73 13.88
C ASN A 39 -13.72 14.40 15.13
N ALA A 40 -12.71 13.54 15.05
CA ALA A 40 -11.81 13.29 16.17
C ALA A 40 -11.03 14.56 16.57
N PHE A 41 -10.76 15.47 15.63
CA PHE A 41 -10.03 16.72 15.88
C PHE A 41 -10.93 17.96 15.92
N ARG A 42 -12.07 17.91 15.24
CA ARG A 42 -13.03 19.04 15.14
C ARG A 42 -14.45 18.50 15.13
N PRO A 43 -15.04 18.16 16.29
CA PRO A 43 -16.40 17.65 16.35
C PRO A 43 -17.38 18.72 15.85
N GLN A 44 -17.95 18.54 14.68
CA GLN A 44 -18.87 19.51 14.07
C GLN A 44 -20.09 18.83 13.41
N GLU A 45 -19.97 17.59 12.99
CA GLU A 45 -20.98 16.93 12.20
C GLU A 45 -21.31 15.55 12.73
N THR A 46 -22.55 15.29 12.99
CA THR A 46 -23.05 13.99 13.45
C THR A 46 -23.89 13.29 12.39
N ASP A 47 -24.41 14.04 11.42
CA ASP A 47 -25.14 13.48 10.29
C ASP A 47 -24.33 13.53 9.00
N TYR A 48 -23.76 12.41 8.63
CA TYR A 48 -22.95 12.28 7.41
C TYR A 48 -23.78 12.14 6.14
N THR A 49 -25.12 11.99 6.24
CA THR A 49 -25.97 11.72 5.08
C THR A 49 -25.95 12.86 4.05
N ALA A 50 -25.70 14.09 4.48
CA ALA A 50 -25.53 15.24 3.58
C ALA A 50 -24.35 15.06 2.59
N PHE A 51 -23.39 14.20 2.90
CA PHE A 51 -22.21 13.91 2.06
C PHE A 51 -22.38 12.60 1.26
N ALA A 52 -23.53 11.92 1.39
CA ALA A 52 -23.77 10.68 0.66
C ALA A 52 -23.79 10.93 -0.85
N PRO A 53 -23.25 10.00 -1.68
CA PRO A 53 -23.28 10.13 -3.12
C PRO A 53 -24.73 10.17 -3.62
N THR A 54 -25.10 11.26 -4.28
CA THR A 54 -26.44 11.42 -4.87
C THR A 54 -26.59 10.77 -6.24
N ARG A 55 -25.46 10.42 -6.85
CA ARG A 55 -25.41 9.84 -8.19
C ARG A 55 -24.37 8.73 -8.24
N LEU A 56 -24.80 7.54 -8.61
CA LEU A 56 -23.92 6.41 -8.85
C LEU A 56 -23.73 6.21 -10.36
N PRO A 57 -22.55 5.75 -10.82
CA PRO A 57 -22.35 5.40 -12.21
C PRO A 57 -23.29 4.26 -12.61
N ALA A 58 -23.70 4.25 -13.88
CA ALA A 58 -24.64 3.26 -14.43
C ALA A 58 -24.01 1.85 -14.48
N VAL A 59 -22.70 1.76 -14.59
CA VAL A 59 -21.96 0.50 -14.60
C VAL A 59 -20.97 0.52 -13.44
N GLN A 60 -20.98 -0.53 -12.65
CA GLN A 60 -20.02 -0.78 -11.59
C GLN A 60 -19.30 -2.10 -11.91
N ASP A 61 -18.00 -2.04 -12.09
CA ASP A 61 -17.15 -3.20 -12.34
C ASP A 61 -16.12 -3.32 -11.21
N GLY A 62 -16.00 -4.52 -10.67
CA GLY A 62 -15.12 -4.82 -9.56
C GLY A 62 -15.71 -4.54 -8.17
N VAL A 63 -14.97 -4.95 -7.16
CA VAL A 63 -15.30 -4.76 -5.74
C VAL A 63 -14.20 -3.93 -5.08
N VAL A 64 -14.60 -2.90 -4.34
CA VAL A 64 -13.70 -2.07 -3.55
C VAL A 64 -14.10 -2.18 -2.10
N GLN A 65 -13.15 -2.55 -1.25
CA GLN A 65 -13.33 -2.64 0.19
C GLN A 65 -12.41 -1.64 0.90
N PRO A 66 -12.89 -0.43 1.20
CA PRO A 66 -12.11 0.54 1.97
C PRO A 66 -11.89 0.05 3.40
N TYR A 67 -10.68 0.22 3.89
CA TYR A 67 -10.32 -0.04 5.29
C TYR A 67 -9.27 0.96 5.77
N ALA A 68 -9.14 1.12 7.06
CA ALA A 68 -8.10 1.91 7.69
C ALA A 68 -7.64 1.24 8.97
N ASP A 69 -6.36 1.36 9.28
CA ASP A 69 -5.83 1.09 10.60
C ASP A 69 -6.00 2.30 11.51
N SER A 70 -6.22 2.04 12.77
CA SER A 70 -6.31 3.04 13.81
C SER A 70 -5.37 2.68 14.97
N PRO A 71 -4.62 3.65 15.51
CA PRO A 71 -3.85 3.40 16.73
C PRO A 71 -4.74 3.31 18.00
N LEU A 72 -6.05 3.47 17.83
CA LEU A 72 -7.03 3.47 18.92
C LEU A 72 -7.72 2.11 19.10
N ASP A 73 -7.54 1.21 18.19
CA ASP A 73 -7.93 -0.20 18.28
C ASP A 73 -6.68 -1.10 18.29
N GLU A 74 -6.85 -2.34 18.71
CA GLU A 74 -5.76 -3.32 18.80
C GLU A 74 -5.70 -4.23 17.57
N GLU A 75 -6.43 -3.89 16.49
CA GLU A 75 -6.54 -4.73 15.30
C GLU A 75 -5.55 -4.29 14.21
N PRO A 76 -4.52 -5.08 13.87
CA PRO A 76 -3.55 -4.77 12.81
C PRO A 76 -4.13 -5.12 11.42
N LEU A 77 -5.21 -4.46 11.04
CA LEU A 77 -6.01 -4.81 9.86
C LEU A 77 -5.22 -4.76 8.55
N ALA A 78 -4.39 -3.72 8.36
CA ALA A 78 -3.60 -3.60 7.13
C ALA A 78 -2.56 -4.73 7.03
N GLU A 79 -1.90 -5.10 8.13
CA GLU A 79 -0.96 -6.22 8.14
C GLU A 79 -1.67 -7.52 7.82
N THR A 80 -2.83 -7.77 8.44
CA THR A 80 -3.67 -8.95 8.18
C THR A 80 -4.05 -9.06 6.70
N VAL A 81 -4.48 -7.95 6.07
CA VAL A 81 -4.81 -7.94 4.63
C VAL A 81 -3.59 -8.30 3.77
N TYR A 82 -2.42 -7.77 4.08
CA TYR A 82 -1.21 -8.08 3.31
C TYR A 82 -0.75 -9.54 3.51
N LEU A 83 -0.85 -10.07 4.72
CA LEU A 83 -0.58 -11.47 5.02
C LEU A 83 -1.55 -12.40 4.26
N ASP A 84 -2.82 -12.05 4.20
CA ASP A 84 -3.82 -12.79 3.44
C ASP A 84 -3.54 -12.79 1.95
N ILE A 85 -3.19 -11.65 1.36
CA ILE A 85 -2.78 -11.56 -0.06
C ILE A 85 -1.61 -12.50 -0.33
N LEU A 86 -0.58 -12.48 0.50
CA LEU A 86 0.59 -13.35 0.36
C LEU A 86 0.25 -14.84 0.53
N SER A 87 -0.65 -15.17 1.47
CA SER A 87 -1.05 -16.54 1.74
C SER A 87 -1.86 -17.16 0.60
N GLN A 88 -2.74 -16.36 -0.02
CA GLN A 88 -3.64 -16.79 -1.10
C GLN A 88 -3.00 -16.76 -2.49
N ALA A 89 -1.88 -16.07 -2.64
CA ALA A 89 -1.19 -15.93 -3.92
C ALA A 89 -0.76 -17.29 -4.51
N GLN A 90 -1.02 -17.49 -5.79
CA GLN A 90 -0.72 -18.72 -6.53
C GLN A 90 0.29 -18.52 -7.65
N ARG A 91 0.30 -17.36 -8.31
CA ARG A 91 1.17 -17.07 -9.45
C ARG A 91 2.21 -16.01 -9.12
N TYR A 92 1.76 -14.83 -8.64
CA TYR A 92 2.66 -13.72 -8.34
C TYR A 92 2.10 -12.76 -7.29
N VAL A 93 3.01 -12.08 -6.60
CA VAL A 93 2.74 -10.87 -5.80
C VAL A 93 3.80 -9.84 -6.11
N TYR A 94 3.40 -8.67 -6.59
CA TYR A 94 4.28 -7.54 -6.86
C TYR A 94 3.98 -6.40 -5.88
N ILE A 95 5.02 -5.93 -5.22
CA ILE A 95 4.89 -4.98 -4.12
C ILE A 95 5.77 -3.77 -4.40
N TYR A 96 5.15 -2.59 -4.42
CA TYR A 96 5.85 -1.31 -4.34
C TYR A 96 5.79 -0.80 -2.91
N THR A 97 6.93 -0.47 -2.33
CA THR A 97 7.00 0.16 -1.02
C THR A 97 8.24 1.05 -0.90
N PRO A 98 8.11 2.27 -0.34
CA PRO A 98 9.27 3.12 -0.10
C PRO A 98 10.16 2.61 1.03
N TYR A 99 9.59 1.82 1.94
CA TYR A 99 10.28 1.33 3.13
C TYR A 99 9.95 -0.12 3.40
N LEU A 100 10.96 -0.96 3.43
CA LEU A 100 10.82 -2.34 3.88
C LEU A 100 11.21 -2.39 5.37
N ALA A 101 10.25 -2.08 6.23
CA ALA A 101 10.36 -2.20 7.68
C ALA A 101 9.22 -3.10 8.15
N VAL A 102 9.48 -4.39 8.18
CA VAL A 102 8.46 -5.44 8.39
C VAL A 102 8.77 -6.26 9.64
N GLY A 103 7.71 -6.77 10.27
CA GLY A 103 7.82 -7.75 11.33
C GLY A 103 8.24 -9.14 10.82
N GLU A 104 8.52 -10.04 11.74
CA GLU A 104 8.92 -11.44 11.43
C GLU A 104 7.82 -12.17 10.66
N GLU A 105 6.55 -11.94 10.99
CA GLU A 105 5.41 -12.58 10.36
C GLU A 105 5.32 -12.23 8.86
N MET A 106 5.45 -10.96 8.52
CA MET A 106 5.49 -10.51 7.13
C MET A 106 6.72 -11.04 6.39
N LEU A 107 7.88 -11.06 7.06
CA LEU A 107 9.11 -11.58 6.49
C LEU A 107 8.97 -13.08 6.16
N ASP A 108 8.36 -13.84 7.05
CA ASP A 108 8.11 -15.26 6.87
C ASP A 108 7.04 -15.54 5.81
N ALA A 109 6.01 -14.71 5.73
CA ALA A 109 4.99 -14.81 4.67
C ALA A 109 5.59 -14.58 3.27
N LEU A 110 6.43 -13.56 3.10
CA LEU A 110 7.15 -13.29 1.85
C LEU A 110 8.05 -14.47 1.44
N LYS A 111 8.84 -14.99 2.39
CA LYS A 111 9.70 -16.17 2.15
C LYS A 111 8.89 -17.41 1.82
N SER A 112 7.80 -17.66 2.54
CA SER A 112 6.90 -18.79 2.33
C SER A 112 6.25 -18.75 0.96
N ALA A 113 5.72 -17.59 0.55
CA ALA A 113 5.14 -17.39 -0.79
C ALA A 113 6.15 -17.73 -1.89
N ALA A 114 7.37 -17.19 -1.81
CA ALA A 114 8.42 -17.48 -2.77
C ALA A 114 8.81 -18.97 -2.81
N LYS A 115 8.90 -19.63 -1.64
CA LYS A 115 9.20 -21.07 -1.55
C LYS A 115 8.07 -21.96 -2.09
N ARG A 116 6.82 -21.50 -2.07
CA ARG A 116 5.70 -22.17 -2.76
C ARG A 116 5.75 -22.05 -4.28
N GLY A 117 6.69 -21.25 -4.83
CA GLY A 117 6.84 -21.02 -6.26
C GLY A 117 6.12 -19.78 -6.78
N VAL A 118 5.57 -18.95 -5.89
CA VAL A 118 4.97 -17.66 -6.25
C VAL A 118 6.08 -16.69 -6.68
N ASP A 119 5.91 -15.97 -7.79
CA ASP A 119 6.82 -14.91 -8.24
C ASP A 119 6.63 -13.67 -7.35
N VAL A 120 7.37 -13.61 -6.25
CA VAL A 120 7.33 -12.46 -5.33
C VAL A 120 8.35 -11.43 -5.75
N ARG A 121 7.89 -10.21 -6.06
CA ARG A 121 8.76 -9.08 -6.44
C ARG A 121 8.55 -7.90 -5.51
N LEU A 122 9.65 -7.41 -4.96
CA LEU A 122 9.70 -6.18 -4.19
C LEU A 122 10.39 -5.11 -5.02
N ILE A 123 9.75 -3.96 -5.15
CA ILE A 123 10.30 -2.80 -5.83
C ILE A 123 10.44 -1.68 -4.79
N LEU A 124 11.68 -1.28 -4.53
CA LEU A 124 12.07 -0.34 -3.49
C LEU A 124 12.81 0.86 -4.08
N PRO A 125 12.99 1.97 -3.34
CA PRO A 125 13.82 3.07 -3.79
C PRO A 125 15.28 2.66 -3.94
N GLY A 126 15.93 3.09 -5.02
CA GLY A 126 17.38 3.04 -5.17
C GLY A 126 18.08 4.27 -4.59
N ILE A 127 17.34 5.39 -4.47
CA ILE A 127 17.82 6.64 -3.88
C ILE A 127 17.06 6.88 -2.57
N PRO A 128 17.74 6.95 -1.41
CA PRO A 128 17.08 7.11 -0.13
C PRO A 128 16.72 8.58 0.17
N ASP A 129 15.53 8.80 0.75
CA ASP A 129 15.18 10.02 1.47
C ASP A 129 15.68 9.98 2.92
N LYS A 130 15.66 8.80 3.54
CA LYS A 130 16.07 8.53 4.93
C LYS A 130 17.13 7.44 4.98
N LYS A 131 18.39 7.82 5.16
CA LYS A 131 19.53 6.90 5.11
C LYS A 131 19.45 5.73 6.11
N LEU A 132 18.90 5.97 7.31
CA LEU A 132 18.79 4.92 8.33
C LEU A 132 17.76 3.87 7.92
N VAL A 133 16.58 4.32 7.48
CA VAL A 133 15.49 3.43 7.02
C VAL A 133 15.93 2.64 5.78
N PHE A 134 16.66 3.26 4.88
CA PHE A 134 17.23 2.59 3.72
C PHE A 134 18.18 1.45 4.10
N ARG A 135 19.06 1.67 5.10
CA ARG A 135 19.94 0.61 5.62
C ARG A 135 19.14 -0.52 6.27
N LEU A 136 18.11 -0.18 7.03
CA LEU A 136 17.19 -1.16 7.62
C LEU A 136 16.52 -2.00 6.53
N SER A 137 15.93 -1.37 5.52
CA SER A 137 15.31 -2.08 4.39
C SER A 137 16.28 -3.07 3.72
N ARG A 138 17.52 -2.64 3.50
CA ARG A 138 18.56 -3.50 2.89
C ARG A 138 19.01 -4.66 3.79
N SER A 139 18.85 -4.57 5.09
CA SER A 139 19.18 -5.68 5.99
C SER A 139 18.31 -6.91 5.77
N TYR A 140 17.07 -6.72 5.26
CA TYR A 140 16.15 -7.80 4.91
C TYR A 140 16.42 -8.43 3.54
N TYR A 141 17.26 -7.84 2.69
CA TYR A 141 17.47 -8.33 1.32
C TYR A 141 18.02 -9.75 1.29
N LEU A 142 19.08 -10.02 2.04
CA LEU A 142 19.76 -11.30 1.97
C LEU A 142 18.86 -12.49 2.33
N PRO A 143 18.10 -12.48 3.44
CA PRO A 143 17.20 -13.59 3.76
C PRO A 143 16.07 -13.74 2.75
N LEU A 144 15.55 -12.64 2.17
CA LEU A 144 14.50 -12.68 1.15
C LEU A 144 15.02 -13.24 -0.18
N LEU A 145 16.18 -12.77 -0.65
CA LEU A 145 16.83 -13.28 -1.87
C LEU A 145 17.14 -14.77 -1.77
N ARG A 146 17.62 -15.23 -0.62
CA ARG A 146 17.88 -16.67 -0.38
C ARG A 146 16.61 -17.53 -0.42
N ALA A 147 15.46 -16.93 -0.12
CA ALA A 147 14.16 -17.62 -0.21
C ALA A 147 13.58 -17.61 -1.63
N GLY A 148 14.15 -16.85 -2.57
CA GLY A 148 13.68 -16.73 -3.94
C GLY A 148 12.85 -15.47 -4.24
N VAL A 149 12.71 -14.56 -3.28
CA VAL A 149 12.09 -13.25 -3.53
C VAL A 149 13.00 -12.44 -4.44
N ARG A 150 12.42 -11.78 -5.44
CA ARG A 150 13.14 -10.88 -6.36
C ARG A 150 13.04 -9.45 -5.86
N ILE A 151 14.18 -8.78 -5.74
CA ILE A 151 14.25 -7.40 -5.24
C ILE A 151 14.81 -6.50 -6.32
N TYR A 152 14.11 -5.40 -6.59
CA TYR A 152 14.49 -4.39 -7.55
C TYR A 152 14.60 -3.02 -6.87
N GLU A 153 15.63 -2.26 -7.22
CA GLU A 153 15.79 -0.89 -6.77
C GLU A 153 15.47 0.08 -7.92
N PHE A 154 14.54 0.98 -7.68
CA PHE A 154 14.18 2.03 -8.64
C PHE A 154 15.28 3.11 -8.64
N THR A 155 16.07 3.14 -9.69
CA THR A 155 17.26 3.99 -9.78
C THR A 155 17.04 5.39 -10.37
N PRO A 156 15.97 5.68 -11.15
CA PRO A 156 15.74 7.03 -11.68
C PRO A 156 15.46 8.09 -10.60
N GLY A 157 15.05 7.66 -9.40
CA GLY A 157 14.73 8.58 -8.33
C GLY A 157 14.14 7.87 -7.11
N PHE A 158 13.24 8.57 -6.41
CA PHE A 158 12.60 8.06 -5.21
C PHE A 158 11.29 7.36 -5.53
N LEU A 159 11.17 6.09 -5.21
CA LEU A 159 9.93 5.34 -5.30
C LEU A 159 9.12 5.54 -4.03
N HIS A 160 7.95 6.17 -4.14
CA HIS A 160 7.06 6.44 -3.02
C HIS A 160 5.69 5.74 -3.13
N ALA A 161 5.43 5.06 -4.24
CA ALA A 161 4.23 4.24 -4.39
C ALA A 161 4.14 3.14 -3.32
N LYS A 162 2.94 2.88 -2.82
CA LYS A 162 2.60 1.78 -1.92
C LYS A 162 1.46 1.04 -2.60
N CYS A 163 1.73 -0.14 -3.08
CA CYS A 163 0.70 -1.00 -3.62
C CYS A 163 1.14 -2.47 -3.63
N TYR A 164 0.18 -3.33 -3.51
CA TYR A 164 0.29 -4.78 -3.67
C TYR A 164 -0.62 -5.21 -4.82
N VAL A 165 -0.11 -6.05 -5.70
CA VAL A 165 -0.91 -6.65 -6.77
C VAL A 165 -0.65 -8.14 -6.78
N SER A 166 -1.71 -8.94 -6.76
CA SER A 166 -1.62 -10.40 -6.76
C SER A 166 -2.56 -11.01 -7.78
N ASP A 167 -2.01 -11.90 -8.62
CA ASP A 167 -2.71 -12.86 -9.49
C ASP A 167 -3.76 -12.26 -10.45
N ASP A 168 -3.72 -10.97 -10.77
CA ASP A 168 -4.77 -10.22 -11.49
C ASP A 168 -6.14 -10.24 -10.78
N ARG A 169 -6.16 -10.46 -9.45
CA ARG A 169 -7.37 -10.59 -8.65
C ARG A 169 -7.52 -9.53 -7.60
N VAL A 170 -6.42 -9.16 -6.96
CA VAL A 170 -6.40 -8.24 -5.81
C VAL A 170 -5.34 -7.19 -6.03
N ALA A 171 -5.69 -5.94 -5.72
CA ALA A 171 -4.76 -4.83 -5.54
C ALA A 171 -5.07 -4.12 -4.21
N ALA A 172 -4.03 -3.79 -3.41
CA ALA A 172 -4.12 -3.05 -2.16
C ALA A 172 -3.03 -1.96 -2.09
#